data_f0f55407e6a685417cd182f36bada854
#
_entry.id   f0f55407e6a685417cd182f36bada854
#
_cell.length_a   1.000
_cell.length_b   1.000
_cell.length_c   1.000
_cell.angle_alpha   90.00
_cell.angle_beta   90.00
_cell.angle_gamma   90.00
#
_symmetry.space_group_name_H-M   'P 1'
#
loop_
_entity.id
_entity.type
_entity.pdbx_description
1 polymer ?
#
loop_
_entity_poly.entity_id
_entity_poly.type
_entity_poly.pdbx_seq_one_letter_code
_entity_poly.pdbx_strand_id
1 'polypeptide(L)'
;MTLQIRPARAEDAALLARWAQAMALETENKILPAADVLSGIARGIADPALARYFVAEQDGVPAGTLMYTFEWSDWRNGLWWWIQSVYVPSEFRRQGIYSALYAHVRALAEADAGVCGIRLYVENDNRNARSTYEALGMQDAHYRIYEQDTRPSGDSAE
;
A
#
# COMPACT_ATOMS: atom_id res chain seq x y z
N MET A 1 -5.00 -18.74 16.32
CA MET A 1 -5.26 -17.41 15.72
C MET A 1 -5.48 -17.55 14.24
N THR A 2 -6.55 -16.97 13.73
CA THR A 2 -6.93 -17.05 12.32
C THR A 2 -6.68 -15.74 11.64
N LEU A 3 -5.76 -15.74 10.69
CA LEU A 3 -5.46 -14.58 9.84
C LEU A 3 -6.12 -14.78 8.47
N GLN A 4 -6.94 -13.83 8.07
CA GLN A 4 -7.64 -13.83 6.80
C GLN A 4 -7.36 -12.53 6.05
N ILE A 5 -7.14 -12.63 4.74
CA ILE A 5 -6.94 -11.45 3.89
C ILE A 5 -8.09 -11.40 2.89
N ARG A 6 -8.73 -10.26 2.81
CA ARG A 6 -9.88 -10.03 1.93
C ARG A 6 -9.77 -8.70 1.21
N PRO A 7 -10.45 -8.55 0.06
CA PRO A 7 -10.59 -7.21 -0.55
C PRO A 7 -11.30 -6.25 0.40
N ALA A 8 -10.90 -4.99 0.37
CA ALA A 8 -11.58 -3.96 1.14
C ALA A 8 -12.97 -3.70 0.58
N ARG A 9 -13.88 -3.30 1.46
CA ARG A 9 -15.26 -2.93 1.14
C ARG A 9 -15.45 -1.43 1.38
N ALA A 10 -16.54 -0.88 0.87
CA ALA A 10 -16.87 0.53 1.07
C ALA A 10 -16.89 0.95 2.55
N GLU A 11 -17.39 0.07 3.41
CA GLU A 11 -17.44 0.32 4.85
C GLU A 11 -16.07 0.35 5.54
N ASP A 12 -15.02 -0.12 4.89
CA ASP A 12 -13.65 -0.07 5.43
C ASP A 12 -13.01 1.31 5.27
N ALA A 13 -13.54 2.16 4.40
CA ALA A 13 -12.91 3.42 4.02
C ALA A 13 -12.56 4.31 5.21
N ALA A 14 -13.45 4.44 6.19
CA ALA A 14 -13.21 5.28 7.36
C ALA A 14 -12.04 4.78 8.21
N LEU A 15 -11.95 3.47 8.41
CA LEU A 15 -10.83 2.86 9.14
C LEU A 15 -9.52 3.04 8.40
N LEU A 16 -9.52 2.77 7.08
CA LEU A 16 -8.32 2.89 6.26
C LEU A 16 -7.84 4.34 6.18
N ALA A 17 -8.77 5.31 6.19
CA ALA A 17 -8.42 6.72 6.24
C ALA A 17 -7.70 7.09 7.55
N ARG A 18 -8.20 6.60 8.69
CA ARG A 18 -7.53 6.80 9.99
C ARG A 18 -6.15 6.18 10.01
N TRP A 19 -6.01 4.99 9.43
CA TRP A 19 -4.70 4.31 9.34
C TRP A 19 -3.73 5.05 8.41
N ALA A 20 -4.22 5.60 7.30
CA ALA A 20 -3.37 6.42 6.42
C ALA A 20 -2.86 7.66 7.13
N GLN A 21 -3.72 8.33 7.91
CA GLN A 21 -3.32 9.48 8.72
C GLN A 21 -2.29 9.09 9.78
N ALA A 22 -2.51 7.95 10.46
CA ALA A 22 -1.57 7.44 11.45
C ALA A 22 -0.21 7.10 10.82
N MET A 23 -0.21 6.46 9.67
CA MET A 23 1.03 6.11 8.96
C MET A 23 1.81 7.37 8.56
N ALA A 24 1.15 8.36 7.99
CA ALA A 24 1.80 9.62 7.59
C ALA A 24 2.42 10.33 8.78
N LEU A 25 1.72 10.33 9.91
CA LEU A 25 2.24 10.94 11.14
C LEU A 25 3.44 10.17 11.69
N GLU A 26 3.36 8.85 11.73
CA GLU A 26 4.42 7.99 12.27
C GLU A 26 5.69 8.01 11.41
N THR A 27 5.54 7.98 10.08
CA THR A 27 6.68 7.80 9.17
C THR A 27 7.25 9.09 8.63
N GLU A 28 6.44 10.13 8.46
CA GLU A 28 6.85 11.37 7.79
C GLU A 28 6.54 12.61 8.61
N ASN A 29 5.95 12.45 9.79
CA ASN A 29 5.52 13.56 10.66
C ASN A 29 4.58 14.53 9.91
N LYS A 30 3.73 13.99 9.04
CA LYS A 30 2.77 14.75 8.24
C LYS A 30 1.35 14.56 8.76
N ILE A 31 0.59 15.65 8.74
CA ILE A 31 -0.84 15.63 9.05
C ILE A 31 -1.59 15.75 7.73
N LEU A 32 -2.32 14.70 7.36
CA LEU A 32 -3.09 14.67 6.13
C LEU A 32 -4.50 15.24 6.36
N PRO A 33 -5.05 15.99 5.38
CA PRO A 33 -6.44 16.45 5.48
C PRO A 33 -7.41 15.27 5.50
N ALA A 34 -8.16 15.14 6.58
CA ALA A 34 -9.03 13.97 6.81
C ALA A 34 -10.05 13.75 5.68
N ALA A 35 -10.67 14.83 5.20
CA ALA A 35 -11.69 14.74 4.16
C ALA A 35 -11.11 14.25 2.83
N ASP A 36 -9.94 14.73 2.45
CA ASP A 36 -9.28 14.33 1.20
C ASP A 36 -8.85 12.86 1.24
N VAL A 37 -8.31 12.42 2.37
CA VAL A 37 -7.87 11.02 2.54
C VAL A 37 -9.07 10.08 2.49
N LEU A 38 -10.15 10.42 3.19
CA LEU A 38 -11.37 9.60 3.18
C LEU A 38 -11.97 9.51 1.77
N SER A 39 -12.10 10.64 1.10
CA SER A 39 -12.63 10.67 -0.28
C SER A 39 -11.74 9.90 -1.25
N GLY A 40 -10.42 10.04 -1.11
CA GLY A 40 -9.46 9.34 -1.96
C GLY A 40 -9.53 7.83 -1.78
N ILE A 41 -9.60 7.36 -0.55
CA ILE A 41 -9.68 5.92 -0.27
C ILE A 41 -11.03 5.36 -0.71
N ALA A 42 -12.12 6.04 -0.42
CA ALA A 42 -13.46 5.60 -0.83
C ALA A 42 -13.55 5.46 -2.35
N ARG A 43 -13.02 6.44 -3.09
CA ARG A 43 -12.97 6.39 -4.54
C ARG A 43 -12.09 5.26 -5.05
N GLY A 44 -10.91 5.07 -4.44
CA GLY A 44 -9.99 4.00 -4.82
C GLY A 44 -10.59 2.61 -4.61
N ILE A 45 -11.32 2.40 -3.51
CA ILE A 45 -12.01 1.13 -3.25
C ILE A 45 -13.13 0.89 -4.29
N ALA A 46 -13.86 1.94 -4.64
CA ALA A 46 -15.00 1.82 -5.55
C ALA A 46 -14.58 1.57 -7.01
N ASP A 47 -13.39 1.97 -7.41
CA ASP A 47 -12.92 1.86 -8.80
C ASP A 47 -11.69 0.97 -8.89
N PRO A 48 -11.87 -0.30 -9.30
CA PRO A 48 -10.74 -1.24 -9.42
C PRO A 48 -9.70 -0.85 -10.47
N ALA A 49 -10.00 0.09 -11.38
CA ALA A 49 -9.02 0.61 -12.32
C ALA A 49 -8.03 1.58 -11.68
N LEU A 50 -8.40 2.18 -10.55
CA LEU A 50 -7.51 3.10 -9.83
C LEU A 50 -6.58 2.37 -8.89
N ALA A 51 -7.11 1.46 -8.07
CA ALA A 51 -6.36 0.81 -7.02
C ALA A 51 -7.02 -0.49 -6.58
N ARG A 52 -6.27 -1.30 -5.84
CA ARG A 52 -6.80 -2.48 -5.14
C ARG A 52 -6.38 -2.40 -3.69
N TYR A 53 -7.36 -2.53 -2.81
CA TYR A 53 -7.17 -2.47 -1.37
C TYR A 53 -7.49 -3.81 -0.74
N PHE A 54 -6.64 -4.27 0.16
CA PHE A 54 -6.84 -5.49 0.95
C PHE A 54 -6.81 -5.18 2.43
N VAL A 55 -7.60 -5.92 3.18
CA VAL A 55 -7.63 -5.86 4.64
C VAL A 55 -7.26 -7.23 5.19
N ALA A 56 -6.32 -7.25 6.11
CA ALA A 56 -6.01 -8.44 6.90
C ALA A 56 -6.85 -8.40 8.18
N GLU A 57 -7.52 -9.49 8.47
CA GLU A 57 -8.29 -9.66 9.71
C GLU A 57 -7.69 -10.76 10.55
N GLN A 58 -7.46 -10.46 11.81
CA GLN A 58 -7.01 -11.46 12.79
C GLN A 58 -8.16 -11.74 13.74
N ASP A 59 -8.66 -12.97 13.71
CA ASP A 59 -9.82 -13.39 14.48
C ASP A 59 -11.04 -12.46 14.27
N GLY A 60 -11.24 -12.04 13.01
CA GLY A 60 -12.35 -11.16 12.63
C GLY A 60 -12.13 -9.67 12.88
N VAL A 61 -10.98 -9.29 13.43
CA VAL A 61 -10.65 -7.88 13.71
C VAL A 61 -9.67 -7.36 12.68
N PRO A 62 -9.93 -6.20 12.02
CA PRO A 62 -8.98 -5.61 11.09
C PRO A 62 -7.63 -5.36 11.75
N ALA A 63 -6.57 -5.88 11.16
CA ALA A 63 -5.23 -5.90 11.73
C ALA A 63 -4.16 -5.36 10.79
N GLY A 64 -4.53 -5.01 9.56
CA GLY A 64 -3.59 -4.45 8.60
C GLY A 64 -4.24 -4.21 7.25
N THR A 65 -3.56 -3.45 6.42
CA THR A 65 -4.01 -3.16 5.05
C THR A 65 -2.83 -3.01 4.10
N LEU A 66 -3.08 -3.32 2.84
CA LEU A 66 -2.16 -3.10 1.74
C LEU A 66 -2.94 -2.57 0.55
N MET A 67 -2.38 -1.56 -0.13
CA MET A 67 -2.97 -1.01 -1.35
C MET A 67 -1.93 -0.99 -2.45
N TYR A 68 -2.34 -1.37 -3.68
CA TYR A 68 -1.48 -1.23 -4.84
C TYR A 68 -2.22 -0.57 -6.01
N THR A 69 -1.44 0.03 -6.90
CA THR A 69 -1.87 0.66 -8.13
C THR A 69 -1.16 0.01 -9.32
N PHE A 70 -1.32 0.57 -10.52
CA PHE A 70 -0.88 -0.08 -11.75
C PHE A 70 0.04 0.84 -12.54
N GLU A 71 1.10 0.25 -13.13
CA GLU A 71 1.97 0.93 -14.06
C GLU A 71 2.12 0.07 -15.31
N TRP A 72 1.75 0.59 -16.47
CA TRP A 72 1.93 -0.13 -17.73
C TRP A 72 3.40 -0.19 -18.13
N SER A 73 3.85 -1.35 -18.54
CA SER A 73 5.18 -1.54 -19.13
C SER A 73 5.03 -2.05 -20.55
N ASP A 74 5.32 -1.18 -21.52
CA ASP A 74 5.34 -1.59 -22.92
C ASP A 74 6.50 -2.53 -23.22
N TRP A 75 7.63 -2.38 -22.55
CA TRP A 75 8.77 -3.27 -22.70
C TRP A 75 8.44 -4.71 -22.31
N ARG A 76 7.57 -4.89 -21.32
CA ARG A 76 7.20 -6.20 -20.78
C ARG A 76 5.84 -6.67 -21.26
N ASN A 77 5.12 -5.81 -21.95
CA ASN A 77 3.73 -6.07 -22.33
C ASN A 77 2.91 -6.55 -21.13
N GLY A 78 3.02 -5.82 -20.03
CA GLY A 78 2.37 -6.20 -18.77
C GLY A 78 2.29 -5.05 -17.79
N LEU A 79 1.56 -5.29 -16.72
CA LEU A 79 1.39 -4.33 -15.64
C LEU A 79 2.36 -4.62 -14.50
N TRP A 80 3.03 -3.59 -14.03
CA TRP A 80 3.61 -3.60 -12.70
C TRP A 80 2.50 -3.29 -11.70
N TRP A 81 2.42 -4.07 -10.64
CA TRP A 81 1.63 -3.72 -9.49
C TRP A 81 2.50 -2.94 -8.52
N TRP A 82 2.08 -1.73 -8.25
CA TRP A 82 2.87 -0.77 -7.47
C TRP A 82 2.27 -0.65 -6.07
N ILE A 83 2.93 -1.27 -5.08
CA ILE A 83 2.48 -1.18 -3.68
C ILE A 83 2.74 0.22 -3.18
N GLN A 84 1.67 0.96 -2.87
CA GLN A 84 1.76 2.34 -2.41
C GLN A 84 1.67 2.49 -0.91
N SER A 85 0.93 1.60 -0.24
CA SER A 85 0.83 1.66 1.21
C SER A 85 0.64 0.27 1.80
N VAL A 86 1.30 0.04 2.92
CA VAL A 86 1.09 -1.11 3.79
C VAL A 86 1.12 -0.58 5.21
N TYR A 87 0.09 -0.88 5.99
CA TYR A 87 0.05 -0.44 7.38
C TYR A 87 -0.45 -1.56 8.29
N VAL A 88 0.24 -1.74 9.40
CA VAL A 88 -0.15 -2.64 10.49
C VAL A 88 -0.15 -1.81 11.76
N PRO A 89 -1.31 -1.66 12.44
CA PRO A 89 -1.36 -0.94 13.72
C PRO A 89 -0.39 -1.52 14.74
N SER A 90 0.10 -0.68 15.64
CA SER A 90 1.15 -1.05 16.59
C SER A 90 0.84 -2.29 17.40
N GLU A 91 -0.43 -2.47 17.81
CA GLU A 91 -0.87 -3.62 18.60
C GLU A 91 -0.83 -4.94 17.85
N PHE A 92 -0.76 -4.90 16.52
CA PHE A 92 -0.71 -6.11 15.68
C PHE A 92 0.66 -6.35 15.04
N ARG A 93 1.65 -5.52 15.35
CA ARG A 93 2.99 -5.67 14.76
C ARG A 93 3.72 -6.91 15.30
N ARG A 94 4.71 -7.38 14.53
CA ARG A 94 5.54 -8.55 14.83
C ARG A 94 4.75 -9.86 14.91
N GLN A 95 3.64 -9.94 14.18
CA GLN A 95 2.80 -11.13 14.13
C GLN A 95 2.70 -11.72 12.71
N GLY A 96 3.55 -11.26 11.80
CA GLY A 96 3.59 -11.78 10.44
C GLY A 96 2.53 -11.22 9.50
N ILE A 97 1.75 -10.22 9.92
CA ILE A 97 0.65 -9.68 9.10
C ILE A 97 1.18 -8.99 7.85
N TYR A 98 2.26 -8.22 7.98
CA TYR A 98 2.91 -7.56 6.85
C TYR A 98 3.32 -8.57 5.78
N SER A 99 4.04 -9.62 6.19
CA SER A 99 4.49 -10.67 5.29
C SER A 99 3.33 -11.42 4.64
N ALA A 100 2.25 -11.64 5.39
CA ALA A 100 1.06 -12.31 4.86
C ALA A 100 0.35 -11.47 3.80
N LEU A 101 0.22 -10.16 4.02
CA LEU A 101 -0.34 -9.24 3.03
C LEU A 101 0.49 -9.24 1.74
N TYR A 102 1.80 -9.13 1.87
CA TYR A 102 2.70 -9.17 0.72
C TYR A 102 2.60 -10.50 -0.03
N ALA A 103 2.65 -11.62 0.69
CA ALA A 103 2.56 -12.95 0.09
C ALA A 103 1.23 -13.15 -0.65
N HIS A 104 0.13 -12.63 -0.11
CA HIS A 104 -1.17 -12.70 -0.75
C HIS A 104 -1.18 -11.96 -2.11
N VAL A 105 -0.68 -10.73 -2.13
CA VAL A 105 -0.59 -9.93 -3.35
C VAL A 105 0.37 -10.56 -4.36
N ARG A 106 1.51 -11.06 -3.89
CA ARG A 106 2.47 -11.75 -4.74
C ARG A 106 1.86 -12.98 -5.40
N ALA A 107 1.10 -13.78 -4.67
CA ALA A 107 0.44 -14.95 -5.23
C ALA A 107 -0.59 -14.57 -6.31
N LEU A 108 -1.35 -13.49 -6.09
CA LEU A 108 -2.27 -12.97 -7.10
C LEU A 108 -1.54 -12.49 -8.35
N ALA A 109 -0.41 -11.80 -8.18
CA ALA A 109 0.39 -11.31 -9.31
C ALA A 109 0.97 -12.47 -10.12
N GLU A 110 1.49 -13.48 -9.44
CA GLU A 110 2.06 -14.68 -10.09
C GLU A 110 1.00 -15.47 -10.89
N ALA A 111 -0.25 -15.42 -10.43
CA ALA A 111 -1.36 -16.11 -11.10
C ALA A 111 -1.94 -15.33 -12.29
N ASP A 112 -1.57 -14.07 -12.48
CA ASP A 112 -2.10 -13.20 -13.53
C ASP A 112 -1.05 -13.01 -14.62
N ALA A 113 -1.29 -13.56 -15.81
CA ALA A 113 -0.36 -13.47 -16.94
C ALA A 113 -0.15 -12.04 -17.45
N GLY A 114 -1.08 -11.13 -17.16
CA GLY A 114 -0.97 -9.72 -17.53
C GLY A 114 -0.10 -8.89 -16.58
N VAL A 115 0.40 -9.49 -15.50
CA VAL A 115 1.22 -8.81 -14.49
C VAL A 115 2.67 -9.21 -14.66
N CYS A 116 3.57 -8.25 -14.83
CA CYS A 116 4.99 -8.52 -15.01
C CYS A 116 5.80 -8.46 -13.73
N GLY A 117 5.27 -7.88 -12.65
CA GLY A 117 5.98 -7.81 -11.39
C GLY A 117 5.36 -6.85 -10.40
N ILE A 118 6.04 -6.69 -9.27
CA ILE A 118 5.64 -5.83 -8.17
C ILE A 118 6.73 -4.81 -7.92
N ARG A 119 6.36 -3.56 -7.73
CA ARG A 119 7.25 -2.46 -7.38
C ARG A 119 6.75 -1.73 -6.15
N LEU A 120 7.66 -1.08 -5.46
CA LEU A 120 7.36 -0.11 -4.41
C LEU A 120 8.52 0.87 -4.30
N TYR A 121 8.28 2.00 -3.66
CA TYR A 121 9.38 2.85 -3.24
C TYR A 121 9.44 2.92 -1.72
N VAL A 122 10.63 3.11 -1.21
CA VAL A 122 10.92 3.18 0.22
C VAL A 122 11.91 4.32 0.43
N GLU A 123 11.73 5.07 1.51
CA GLU A 123 12.67 6.12 1.83
C GLU A 123 14.07 5.55 2.04
N ASN A 124 15.09 6.23 1.49
CA ASN A 124 16.47 5.77 1.49
C ASN A 124 17.00 5.42 2.88
N ASP A 125 16.60 6.19 3.90
CA ASP A 125 17.07 6.02 5.27
C ASP A 125 16.27 4.99 6.06
N ASN A 126 15.17 4.49 5.51
CA ASN A 126 14.35 3.48 6.17
C ASN A 126 14.96 2.09 6.00
N ARG A 127 16.01 1.82 6.78
CA ARG A 127 16.76 0.55 6.68
C ARG A 127 15.94 -0.66 7.06
N ASN A 128 15.05 -0.52 8.05
CA ASN A 128 14.20 -1.62 8.48
C ASN A 128 13.25 -2.08 7.37
N ALA A 129 12.59 -1.14 6.68
CA ALA A 129 11.72 -1.45 5.56
C ALA A 129 12.52 -2.06 4.41
N ARG A 130 13.67 -1.49 4.08
CA ARG A 130 14.52 -2.03 3.02
C ARG A 130 14.94 -3.47 3.29
N SER A 131 15.38 -3.76 4.52
CA SER A 131 15.75 -5.13 4.93
C SER A 131 14.57 -6.08 4.83
N THR A 132 13.38 -5.62 5.21
CA THR A 132 12.15 -6.42 5.10
C THR A 132 11.85 -6.79 3.66
N TYR A 133 11.91 -5.81 2.74
CA TYR A 133 11.64 -6.06 1.33
C TYR A 133 12.69 -6.98 0.70
N GLU A 134 13.95 -6.78 1.02
CA GLU A 134 15.03 -7.66 0.54
C GLU A 134 14.84 -9.09 1.04
N ALA A 135 14.45 -9.26 2.29
CA ALA A 135 14.16 -10.59 2.86
C ALA A 135 12.96 -11.27 2.18
N LEU A 136 12.02 -10.48 1.64
CA LEU A 136 10.89 -10.99 0.87
C LEU A 136 11.24 -11.29 -0.60
N GLY A 137 12.48 -11.05 -1.02
CA GLY A 137 12.96 -11.35 -2.36
C GLY A 137 12.93 -10.18 -3.32
N MET A 138 12.68 -8.96 -2.85
CA MET A 138 12.74 -7.77 -3.69
C MET A 138 14.16 -7.27 -3.83
N GLN A 139 14.44 -6.54 -4.90
CA GLN A 139 15.75 -5.97 -5.20
C GLN A 139 15.62 -4.48 -5.39
N ASP A 140 16.67 -3.76 -4.98
CA ASP A 140 16.79 -2.33 -5.31
C ASP A 140 16.95 -2.20 -6.83
N ALA A 141 16.01 -1.48 -7.45
CA ALA A 141 16.01 -1.30 -8.90
C ALA A 141 16.92 -0.16 -9.37
N HIS A 142 17.53 0.56 -8.42
CA HIS A 142 18.45 1.68 -8.68
C HIS A 142 17.81 2.83 -9.47
N TYR A 143 16.50 3.04 -9.32
CA TYR A 143 15.82 4.23 -9.84
C TYR A 143 15.64 5.25 -8.72
N ARG A 144 15.60 6.51 -9.12
CA ARG A 144 15.22 7.61 -8.23
C ARG A 144 13.86 8.13 -8.65
N ILE A 145 13.13 8.66 -7.70
CA ILE A 145 11.82 9.26 -7.94
C ILE A 145 12.01 10.78 -7.98
N TYR A 146 11.52 11.41 -9.04
CA TYR A 146 11.50 12.86 -9.18
C TYR A 146 10.05 13.29 -9.22
N GLU A 147 9.71 14.31 -8.45
CA GLU A 147 8.35 14.81 -8.33
C GLU A 147 8.30 16.30 -8.68
N GLN A 148 7.17 16.72 -9.20
CA GLN A 148 6.83 18.14 -9.34
C GLN A 148 5.34 18.28 -9.10
N ASP A 149 4.97 19.03 -8.07
CA ASP A 149 3.59 19.29 -7.76
C ASP A 149 2.99 20.21 -8.82
N THR A 150 1.80 19.87 -9.32
CA THR A 150 1.10 20.67 -10.35
C THR A 150 -0.21 21.26 -9.84
N ARG A 151 -0.60 20.97 -8.61
CA ARG A 151 -1.76 21.62 -7.99
C ARG A 151 -1.37 22.98 -7.46
N PRO A 152 -2.34 23.93 -7.36
CA PRO A 152 -2.08 25.23 -6.78
C PRO A 152 -1.51 25.13 -5.36
N SER A 153 -0.63 26.07 -4.99
CA SER A 153 -0.08 26.13 -3.63
C SER A 153 -1.20 26.30 -2.60
N GLY A 154 -1.14 25.56 -1.52
CA GLY A 154 -2.15 25.52 -0.49
C GLY A 154 -2.99 24.26 -0.52
N ASP A 155 -2.99 23.53 -1.64
CA ASP A 155 -3.67 22.24 -1.78
C ASP A 155 -2.74 21.07 -1.50
N SER A 156 -1.45 21.31 -1.34
CA SER A 156 -0.47 20.27 -1.05
C SER A 156 -0.45 19.95 0.44
N ALA A 157 -0.42 18.67 0.77
CA ALA A 157 -0.33 18.16 2.13
C ALA A 157 1.13 18.10 2.61
N GLU A 158 1.87 19.18 2.48
CA GLU A 158 3.25 19.25 2.94
C GLU A 158 3.39 19.52 4.42
#